data_246b3b99b02d6e6a66af5cdc527fbdd7
#
_entry.id   246b3b99b02d6e6a66af5cdc527fbdd7
#
_cell.length_a   1.000
_cell.length_b   1.000
_cell.length_c   1.000
_cell.angle_alpha   90.00
_cell.angle_beta   90.00
_cell.angle_gamma   90.00
#
_symmetry.space_group_name_H-M   'P 1'
#
loop_
_entity.id
_entity.type
_entity.pdbx_description
1 polymer ?
#
loop_
_entity_poly.entity_id
_entity_poly.type
_entity_poly.pdbx_seq_one_letter_code
_entity_poly.pdbx_strand_id
1 'polypeptide(L)'
;MTFDLEMIRSVYARFPERVEAARNATGKPLTLAEKILYTHLWQGTPKGKLARGVDYVDFAPDRVAMQDATAQMALLQFMQAGKPQAAVPSTVHCDHLIQAKAEAGADLQEAINKNNEVYNFLESVSDKFGIGFWKPGAGIIHQVVLENYAFPGGMMIGTDSHTVNAGGLGMVAVGVGGADAVDVMAGMAWELKFPKLIGIKLTGKLSGWASAKDVILKVAGILTVKGGTGCIVEYFGDGAKSLSCTGKGTISNMGAEIGATTSTFGYDESMERYLRSTGRADVADLANGIQEHLTGDPEVYANPEAYFDQVIEINLDELEPHINGPFTPDLATPISQMKEAAAANGWPTKIE
;
A
#
# COMPACT_ATOMS: atom_id res chain seq x y z
N MET A 1 -3.32 -20.48 -11.24
CA MET A 1 -3.65 -20.78 -9.82
C MET A 1 -3.31 -19.53 -9.03
N THR A 2 -4.25 -19.00 -8.24
CA THR A 2 -4.03 -17.82 -7.41
C THR A 2 -3.05 -18.14 -6.29
N PHE A 3 -2.01 -17.31 -6.15
CA PHE A 3 -1.06 -17.47 -5.04
C PHE A 3 -1.75 -17.22 -3.69
N ASP A 4 -1.32 -17.92 -2.67
CA ASP A 4 -1.75 -17.75 -1.26
C ASP A 4 -3.28 -17.83 -1.03
N LEU A 5 -4.04 -18.50 -1.92
CA LEU A 5 -5.51 -18.54 -1.86
C LEU A 5 -6.03 -19.08 -0.52
N GLU A 6 -5.40 -20.12 0.04
CA GLU A 6 -5.82 -20.70 1.32
C GLU A 6 -5.58 -19.72 2.49
N MET A 7 -4.52 -18.94 2.45
CA MET A 7 -4.29 -17.86 3.41
C MET A 7 -5.40 -16.82 3.30
N ILE A 8 -5.74 -16.37 2.08
CA ILE A 8 -6.81 -15.39 1.83
C ILE A 8 -8.16 -15.92 2.34
N ARG A 9 -8.50 -17.20 2.06
CA ARG A 9 -9.70 -17.87 2.60
C ARG A 9 -9.72 -17.82 4.12
N SER A 10 -8.61 -18.13 4.76
CA SER A 10 -8.48 -18.08 6.23
C SER A 10 -8.66 -16.68 6.79
N VAL A 11 -8.13 -15.65 6.12
CA VAL A 11 -8.34 -14.24 6.51
C VAL A 11 -9.82 -13.88 6.42
N TYR A 12 -10.46 -14.14 5.29
CA TYR A 12 -11.86 -13.76 5.08
C TYR A 12 -12.85 -14.55 5.96
N ALA A 13 -12.55 -15.81 6.28
CA ALA A 13 -13.39 -16.60 7.17
C ALA A 13 -13.53 -16.00 8.58
N ARG A 14 -12.50 -15.32 9.08
CA ARG A 14 -12.48 -14.69 10.42
C ARG A 14 -12.77 -13.18 10.38
N PHE A 15 -12.73 -12.54 9.21
CA PHE A 15 -12.81 -11.09 9.08
C PHE A 15 -14.12 -10.51 9.63
N PRO A 16 -15.32 -11.00 9.27
CA PRO A 16 -16.59 -10.50 9.78
C PRO A 16 -16.71 -10.57 11.30
N GLU A 17 -16.37 -11.71 11.89
CA GLU A 17 -16.42 -11.92 13.34
C GLU A 17 -15.50 -10.93 14.08
N ARG A 18 -14.26 -10.72 13.57
CA ARG A 18 -13.31 -9.80 14.17
C ARG A 18 -13.73 -8.34 14.04
N VAL A 19 -14.37 -7.97 12.93
CA VAL A 19 -14.95 -6.62 12.75
C VAL A 19 -16.06 -6.39 13.78
N GLU A 20 -16.97 -7.36 13.99
CA GLU A 20 -18.01 -7.23 15.01
C GLU A 20 -17.43 -7.15 16.43
N ALA A 21 -16.41 -7.95 16.74
CA ALA A 21 -15.71 -7.86 18.02
C ALA A 21 -15.08 -6.46 18.21
N ALA A 22 -14.53 -5.87 17.17
CA ALA A 22 -13.95 -4.53 17.19
C ALA A 22 -15.03 -3.45 17.39
N ARG A 23 -16.18 -3.54 16.70
CA ARG A 23 -17.33 -2.63 16.91
C ARG A 23 -17.81 -2.69 18.36
N ASN A 24 -17.97 -3.89 18.91
CA ASN A 24 -18.38 -4.09 20.30
C ASN A 24 -17.37 -3.52 21.30
N ALA A 25 -16.07 -3.73 21.07
CA ALA A 25 -15.00 -3.23 21.94
C ALA A 25 -14.84 -1.71 21.89
N THR A 26 -15.09 -1.08 20.74
CA THR A 26 -14.95 0.37 20.55
C THR A 26 -16.23 1.14 20.79
N GLY A 27 -17.39 0.48 20.70
CA GLY A 27 -18.72 1.08 20.83
C GLY A 27 -19.06 2.08 19.72
N LYS A 28 -18.45 1.95 18.52
CA LYS A 28 -18.65 2.90 17.41
C LYS A 28 -18.53 2.22 16.04
N PRO A 29 -19.09 2.85 14.98
CA PRO A 29 -18.76 2.51 13.60
C PRO A 29 -17.25 2.62 13.32
N LEU A 30 -16.75 1.82 12.39
CA LEU A 30 -15.33 1.71 12.08
C LEU A 30 -15.02 2.18 10.66
N THR A 31 -13.91 2.90 10.49
CA THR A 31 -13.31 3.16 9.18
C THR A 31 -12.79 1.85 8.59
N LEU A 32 -12.52 1.80 7.29
CA LEU A 32 -11.89 0.62 6.68
C LEU A 32 -10.52 0.33 7.30
N ALA A 33 -9.71 1.37 7.48
CA ALA A 33 -8.40 1.22 8.11
C ALA A 33 -8.51 0.60 9.52
N GLU A 34 -9.46 1.03 10.33
CA GLU A 34 -9.70 0.43 11.65
C GLU A 34 -10.16 -1.02 11.54
N LYS A 35 -11.05 -1.35 10.60
CA LYS A 35 -11.47 -2.75 10.39
C LYS A 35 -10.27 -3.65 10.11
N ILE A 36 -9.38 -3.23 9.20
CA ILE A 36 -8.18 -4.01 8.86
C ILE A 36 -7.24 -4.10 10.06
N LEU A 37 -6.95 -2.99 10.75
CA LEU A 37 -6.07 -3.00 11.92
C LEU A 37 -6.60 -3.92 13.03
N TYR A 38 -7.86 -3.79 13.40
CA TYR A 38 -8.46 -4.62 14.45
C TYR A 38 -8.56 -6.10 14.08
N THR A 39 -8.76 -6.43 12.81
CA THR A 39 -8.82 -7.83 12.36
C THR A 39 -7.45 -8.50 12.31
N HIS A 40 -6.36 -7.73 12.31
CA HIS A 40 -4.97 -8.22 12.27
C HIS A 40 -4.22 -8.06 13.60
N LEU A 41 -4.94 -7.86 14.71
CA LEU A 41 -4.29 -7.88 16.03
C LEU A 41 -3.63 -9.25 16.29
N TRP A 42 -2.40 -9.24 16.78
CA TRP A 42 -1.65 -10.46 17.10
C TRP A 42 -2.38 -11.37 18.07
N GLN A 43 -3.00 -10.79 19.10
CA GLN A 43 -3.79 -11.54 20.09
C GLN A 43 -5.23 -11.83 19.63
N GLY A 44 -5.58 -11.43 18.41
CA GLY A 44 -6.85 -11.77 17.75
C GLY A 44 -8.06 -10.96 18.13
N THR A 45 -8.22 -10.52 19.38
CA THR A 45 -9.42 -9.82 19.86
C THR A 45 -9.04 -8.52 20.57
N PRO A 46 -9.68 -7.37 20.23
CA PRO A 46 -9.43 -6.12 20.91
C PRO A 46 -9.97 -6.16 22.35
N LYS A 47 -9.18 -5.67 23.30
CA LYS A 47 -9.60 -5.55 24.72
C LYS A 47 -10.33 -4.23 25.01
N GLY A 48 -10.42 -3.33 24.05
CA GLY A 48 -11.01 -2.01 24.16
C GLY A 48 -10.60 -1.10 23.01
N LYS A 49 -10.95 0.18 23.13
CA LYS A 49 -10.57 1.20 22.16
C LYS A 49 -9.07 1.51 22.28
N LEU A 50 -8.36 1.46 21.17
CA LEU A 50 -6.96 1.86 21.08
C LEU A 50 -6.85 3.37 20.81
N ALA A 51 -5.90 4.03 21.48
CA ALA A 51 -5.67 5.46 21.34
C ALA A 51 -4.72 5.74 20.16
N ARG A 52 -5.24 6.40 19.13
CA ARG A 52 -4.49 6.77 17.92
C ARG A 52 -3.34 7.71 18.26
N GLY A 53 -2.15 7.42 17.71
CA GLY A 53 -0.94 8.18 17.94
C GLY A 53 -0.35 8.03 19.34
N VAL A 54 -0.85 7.10 20.18
CA VAL A 54 -0.40 6.87 21.57
C VAL A 54 -0.02 5.41 21.80
N ASP A 55 -0.97 4.48 21.60
CA ASP A 55 -0.78 3.07 21.93
C ASP A 55 0.14 2.37 20.92
N TYR A 56 1.03 1.52 21.41
CA TYR A 56 1.78 0.58 20.61
C TYR A 56 1.04 -0.75 20.57
N VAL A 57 0.93 -1.34 19.40
CA VAL A 57 0.06 -2.48 19.14
C VAL A 57 0.81 -3.52 18.30
N ASP A 58 0.70 -4.78 18.72
CA ASP A 58 1.22 -5.92 18.01
C ASP A 58 0.23 -6.40 16.94
N PHE A 59 0.70 -6.50 15.70
CA PHE A 59 -0.06 -6.97 14.56
C PHE A 59 0.48 -8.28 13.99
N ALA A 60 -0.36 -8.99 13.25
CA ALA A 60 -0.05 -10.19 12.50
C ALA A 60 -0.23 -9.92 11.00
N PRO A 61 0.77 -9.39 10.27
CA PRO A 61 0.69 -9.25 8.83
C PRO A 61 0.50 -10.60 8.13
N ASP A 62 -0.29 -10.61 7.06
CA ASP A 62 -0.58 -11.83 6.29
C ASP A 62 0.60 -12.26 5.43
N ARG A 63 1.47 -11.32 5.03
CA ARG A 63 2.60 -11.61 4.15
C ARG A 63 3.71 -10.56 4.23
N VAL A 64 4.88 -10.94 3.70
CA VAL A 64 6.07 -10.09 3.56
C VAL A 64 6.50 -10.02 2.08
N ALA A 65 6.83 -8.82 1.58
CA ALA A 65 7.47 -8.64 0.27
C ALA A 65 8.81 -7.92 0.44
N MET A 66 9.85 -8.41 -0.23
CA MET A 66 11.21 -7.86 -0.13
C MET A 66 11.77 -7.55 -1.51
N GLN A 67 12.43 -6.41 -1.66
CA GLN A 67 13.21 -6.12 -2.86
C GLN A 67 14.67 -6.61 -2.70
N ASP A 68 15.37 -6.82 -3.81
CA ASP A 68 16.66 -7.53 -3.83
C ASP A 68 17.81 -6.82 -3.08
N ALA A 69 17.82 -5.49 -3.00
CA ALA A 69 18.89 -4.78 -2.29
C ALA A 69 18.79 -4.97 -0.77
N THR A 70 17.58 -4.94 -0.20
CA THR A 70 17.34 -5.09 1.25
C THR A 70 17.16 -6.54 1.69
N ALA A 71 16.66 -7.42 0.81
CA ALA A 71 16.47 -8.84 1.10
C ALA A 71 17.76 -9.57 1.46
N GLN A 72 18.91 -9.12 0.95
CA GLN A 72 20.21 -9.75 1.26
C GLN A 72 20.45 -9.82 2.77
N MET A 73 20.37 -8.69 3.46
CA MET A 73 20.57 -8.64 4.90
C MET A 73 19.41 -9.26 5.68
N ALA A 74 18.18 -9.07 5.23
CA ALA A 74 17.01 -9.66 5.87
C ALA A 74 17.08 -11.20 5.84
N LEU A 75 17.42 -11.81 4.71
CA LEU A 75 17.53 -13.27 4.60
C LEU A 75 18.73 -13.82 5.39
N LEU A 76 19.87 -13.12 5.44
CA LEU A 76 21.00 -13.51 6.30
C LEU A 76 20.58 -13.54 7.79
N GLN A 77 19.85 -12.52 8.24
CA GLN A 77 19.32 -12.48 9.61
C GLN A 77 18.28 -13.59 9.84
N PHE A 78 17.37 -13.82 8.88
CA PHE A 78 16.37 -14.88 8.97
C PHE A 78 17.02 -16.27 9.07
N MET A 79 18.08 -16.53 8.34
CA MET A 79 18.85 -17.79 8.45
C MET A 79 19.39 -18.01 9.86
N GLN A 80 19.82 -16.93 10.54
CA GLN A 80 20.31 -17.01 11.93
C GLN A 80 19.19 -17.26 12.95
N ALA A 81 17.93 -16.96 12.62
CA ALA A 81 16.78 -17.26 13.47
C ALA A 81 16.48 -18.76 13.58
N GLY A 82 17.13 -19.60 12.77
CA GLY A 82 17.06 -21.08 12.86
C GLY A 82 15.67 -21.65 12.54
N LYS A 83 14.82 -20.92 11.83
CA LYS A 83 13.50 -21.40 11.43
C LYS A 83 13.59 -22.31 10.22
N PRO A 84 12.74 -23.35 10.12
CA PRO A 84 12.77 -24.28 8.98
C PRO A 84 12.20 -23.66 7.70
N GLN A 85 11.26 -22.70 7.83
CA GLN A 85 10.60 -21.98 6.74
C GLN A 85 10.04 -20.65 7.25
N ALA A 86 9.69 -19.75 6.33
CA ALA A 86 8.98 -18.52 6.67
C ALA A 86 7.59 -18.82 7.28
N ALA A 87 7.22 -18.12 8.35
CA ALA A 87 5.96 -18.32 9.06
C ALA A 87 4.75 -17.77 8.30
N VAL A 88 4.97 -16.80 7.40
CA VAL A 88 3.96 -16.21 6.53
C VAL A 88 4.43 -16.26 5.08
N PRO A 89 3.51 -16.28 4.09
CA PRO A 89 3.87 -16.12 2.70
C PRO A 89 4.80 -14.93 2.48
N SER A 90 5.96 -15.20 1.91
CA SER A 90 7.02 -14.19 1.70
C SER A 90 7.56 -14.27 0.29
N THR A 91 7.96 -13.13 -0.28
CA THR A 91 8.50 -13.05 -1.64
C THR A 91 9.70 -12.13 -1.72
N VAL A 92 10.64 -12.47 -2.61
CA VAL A 92 11.78 -11.64 -3.00
C VAL A 92 11.62 -11.25 -4.47
N HIS A 93 11.85 -9.99 -4.79
CA HIS A 93 11.70 -9.42 -6.12
C HIS A 93 12.99 -8.73 -6.54
N CYS A 94 13.53 -9.11 -7.71
CA CYS A 94 14.82 -8.62 -8.20
C CYS A 94 14.62 -7.51 -9.23
N ASP A 95 14.36 -6.28 -8.77
CA ASP A 95 14.12 -5.11 -9.62
C ASP A 95 14.99 -3.89 -9.28
N HIS A 96 15.49 -3.74 -8.05
CA HIS A 96 16.24 -2.56 -7.62
C HIS A 96 17.70 -2.53 -8.09
N LEU A 97 18.33 -3.68 -8.33
CA LEU A 97 19.72 -3.74 -8.80
C LEU A 97 19.86 -3.56 -10.32
N ILE A 98 18.76 -3.43 -11.05
CA ILE A 98 18.74 -3.15 -12.48
C ILE A 98 18.79 -1.64 -12.68
N GLN A 99 19.78 -1.16 -13.46
CA GLN A 99 19.94 0.26 -13.76
C GLN A 99 19.49 0.54 -15.19
N ALA A 100 18.47 1.38 -15.35
CA ALA A 100 18.02 1.83 -16.66
C ALA A 100 19.00 2.88 -17.23
N LYS A 101 19.88 2.47 -18.15
CA LYS A 101 20.90 3.33 -18.75
C LYS A 101 20.63 3.61 -20.22
N ALA A 102 20.48 2.56 -21.02
CA ALA A 102 20.45 2.67 -22.46
C ALA A 102 19.34 1.83 -23.10
N GLU A 103 19.26 0.54 -22.79
CA GLU A 103 18.37 -0.41 -23.43
C GLU A 103 17.98 -1.55 -22.48
N ALA A 104 16.69 -1.87 -22.41
CA ALA A 104 16.14 -2.83 -21.45
C ALA A 104 16.87 -4.19 -21.46
N GLY A 105 17.16 -4.74 -22.65
CA GLY A 105 17.85 -6.03 -22.78
C GLY A 105 19.30 -5.99 -22.32
N ALA A 106 20.05 -4.96 -22.73
CA ALA A 106 21.45 -4.79 -22.35
C ALA A 106 21.60 -4.46 -20.86
N ASP A 107 20.75 -3.57 -20.33
CA ASP A 107 20.77 -3.17 -18.92
C ASP A 107 20.43 -4.35 -18.00
N LEU A 108 19.44 -5.17 -18.39
CA LEU A 108 19.10 -6.40 -17.67
C LEU A 108 20.25 -7.40 -17.66
N GLN A 109 20.90 -7.62 -18.82
CA GLN A 109 22.02 -8.56 -18.91
C GLN A 109 23.23 -8.07 -18.10
N GLU A 110 23.51 -6.75 -18.11
CA GLU A 110 24.55 -6.15 -17.26
C GLU A 110 24.25 -6.40 -15.78
N ALA A 111 23.00 -6.16 -15.33
CA ALA A 111 22.59 -6.38 -13.96
C ALA A 111 22.77 -7.84 -13.54
N ILE A 112 22.35 -8.80 -14.38
CA ILE A 112 22.48 -10.25 -14.11
C ILE A 112 23.97 -10.63 -13.97
N ASN A 113 24.82 -10.15 -14.87
CA ASN A 113 26.26 -10.47 -14.83
C ASN A 113 26.93 -9.87 -13.59
N LYS A 114 26.64 -8.59 -13.31
CA LYS A 114 27.26 -7.85 -12.21
C LYS A 114 26.83 -8.35 -10.83
N ASN A 115 25.56 -8.71 -10.67
CA ASN A 115 24.97 -9.10 -9.41
C ASN A 115 24.69 -10.61 -9.31
N ASN A 116 25.35 -11.43 -10.11
CA ASN A 116 25.12 -12.87 -10.18
C ASN A 116 25.21 -13.55 -8.81
N GLU A 117 26.20 -13.20 -7.99
CA GLU A 117 26.36 -13.75 -6.64
C GLU A 117 25.15 -13.44 -5.76
N VAL A 118 24.67 -12.21 -5.81
CA VAL A 118 23.49 -11.77 -5.04
C VAL A 118 22.25 -12.52 -5.48
N TYR A 119 21.96 -12.59 -6.77
CA TYR A 119 20.78 -13.28 -7.28
C TYR A 119 20.81 -14.79 -6.97
N ASN A 120 21.96 -15.44 -7.10
CA ASN A 120 22.11 -16.85 -6.73
C ASN A 120 21.90 -17.08 -5.23
N PHE A 121 22.40 -16.17 -4.39
CA PHE A 121 22.16 -16.22 -2.94
C PHE A 121 20.64 -16.09 -2.65
N LEU A 122 19.99 -15.07 -3.19
CA LEU A 122 18.57 -14.82 -2.97
C LEU A 122 17.70 -15.98 -3.45
N GLU A 123 17.99 -16.54 -4.64
CA GLU A 123 17.28 -17.71 -5.20
C GLU A 123 17.45 -18.94 -4.30
N SER A 124 18.68 -19.27 -3.91
CA SER A 124 18.97 -20.47 -3.11
C SER A 124 18.36 -20.41 -1.71
N VAL A 125 18.40 -19.24 -1.08
CA VAL A 125 17.79 -19.04 0.25
C VAL A 125 16.27 -19.08 0.15
N SER A 126 15.70 -18.44 -0.88
CA SER A 126 14.26 -18.45 -1.12
C SER A 126 13.73 -19.87 -1.31
N ASP A 127 14.39 -20.68 -2.14
CA ASP A 127 14.04 -22.08 -2.35
C ASP A 127 14.10 -22.89 -1.04
N LYS A 128 15.17 -22.72 -0.28
CA LYS A 128 15.37 -23.44 1.00
C LYS A 128 14.28 -23.18 2.03
N PHE A 129 13.78 -21.94 2.11
CA PHE A 129 12.85 -21.53 3.18
C PHE A 129 11.41 -21.33 2.71
N GLY A 130 11.07 -21.75 1.48
CA GLY A 130 9.73 -21.65 0.92
C GLY A 130 9.28 -20.22 0.61
N ILE A 131 10.23 -19.35 0.26
CA ILE A 131 10.01 -17.97 -0.11
C ILE A 131 9.86 -17.87 -1.64
N GLY A 132 8.87 -17.16 -2.14
CA GLY A 132 8.70 -16.93 -3.58
C GLY A 132 9.83 -16.08 -4.14
N PHE A 133 10.37 -16.44 -5.32
CA PHE A 133 11.47 -15.71 -5.94
C PHE A 133 11.11 -15.22 -7.34
N TRP A 134 11.09 -13.90 -7.51
CA TRP A 134 10.87 -13.22 -8.78
C TRP A 134 12.20 -12.76 -9.34
N LYS A 135 12.62 -13.41 -10.44
CA LYS A 135 13.92 -13.22 -11.09
C LYS A 135 14.09 -11.80 -11.66
N PRO A 136 15.34 -11.36 -11.89
CA PRO A 136 15.60 -10.11 -12.63
C PRO A 136 14.85 -10.09 -13.97
N GLY A 137 14.16 -8.98 -14.24
CA GLY A 137 13.33 -8.83 -15.44
C GLY A 137 11.88 -9.29 -15.31
N ALA A 138 11.46 -9.83 -14.15
CA ALA A 138 10.07 -10.24 -13.92
C ALA A 138 9.10 -9.05 -13.75
N GLY A 139 9.60 -7.87 -13.45
CA GLY A 139 8.81 -6.64 -13.26
C GLY A 139 9.13 -5.94 -11.94
N ILE A 140 8.57 -4.75 -11.78
CA ILE A 140 8.70 -3.94 -10.55
C ILE A 140 7.92 -4.60 -9.43
N ILE A 141 8.54 -4.76 -8.25
CA ILE A 141 7.96 -5.40 -7.07
C ILE A 141 6.51 -4.98 -6.78
N HIS A 142 6.23 -3.69 -6.78
CA HIS A 142 4.91 -3.19 -6.37
C HIS A 142 3.80 -3.53 -7.38
N GLN A 143 4.13 -3.59 -8.68
CA GLN A 143 3.21 -4.05 -9.71
C GLN A 143 3.02 -5.56 -9.66
N VAL A 144 4.09 -6.32 -9.49
CA VAL A 144 4.02 -7.78 -9.33
C VAL A 144 3.17 -8.15 -8.10
N VAL A 145 3.35 -7.42 -6.98
CA VAL A 145 2.55 -7.63 -5.76
C VAL A 145 1.08 -7.29 -6.01
N LEU A 146 0.79 -6.15 -6.65
CA LEU A 146 -0.59 -5.74 -6.94
C LEU A 146 -1.30 -6.75 -7.85
N GLU A 147 -0.60 -7.27 -8.87
CA GLU A 147 -1.14 -8.20 -9.86
C GLU A 147 -1.34 -9.64 -9.34
N ASN A 148 -0.52 -10.08 -8.39
CA ASN A 148 -0.45 -11.50 -8.03
C ASN A 148 -0.82 -11.79 -6.57
N TYR A 149 -0.61 -10.86 -5.65
CA TYR A 149 -0.65 -11.13 -4.21
C TYR A 149 -1.59 -10.26 -3.40
N ALA A 150 -1.72 -8.97 -3.76
CA ALA A 150 -2.57 -8.05 -3.02
C ALA A 150 -4.04 -8.47 -3.07
N PHE A 151 -4.76 -8.29 -1.96
CA PHE A 151 -6.19 -8.61 -1.85
C PHE A 151 -6.88 -7.64 -0.88
N PRO A 152 -8.18 -7.30 -1.10
CA PRO A 152 -8.89 -6.35 -0.26
C PRO A 152 -8.94 -6.80 1.21
N GLY A 153 -8.71 -5.89 2.13
CA GLY A 153 -8.79 -6.17 3.57
C GLY A 153 -7.57 -6.87 4.18
N GLY A 154 -6.55 -7.19 3.38
CA GLY A 154 -5.31 -7.79 3.88
C GLY A 154 -4.37 -6.79 4.54
N MET A 155 -3.40 -7.32 5.29
CA MET A 155 -2.29 -6.56 5.87
C MET A 155 -0.97 -7.13 5.39
N MET A 156 -0.07 -6.28 4.88
CA MET A 156 1.28 -6.70 4.51
C MET A 156 2.34 -5.69 4.94
N ILE A 157 3.55 -6.19 5.12
CA ILE A 157 4.74 -5.36 5.25
C ILE A 157 5.72 -5.66 4.11
N GLY A 158 6.55 -4.70 3.78
CA GLY A 158 7.57 -4.88 2.74
C GLY A 158 8.80 -4.02 2.98
N THR A 159 9.95 -4.49 2.52
CA THR A 159 11.24 -3.81 2.72
C THR A 159 11.49 -2.69 1.70
N ASP A 160 10.42 -2.03 1.29
CA ASP A 160 10.45 -0.90 0.36
C ASP A 160 9.38 0.12 0.75
N SER A 161 9.67 1.42 0.63
CA SER A 161 8.75 2.51 0.99
C SER A 161 7.48 2.52 0.15
N HIS A 162 7.52 2.04 -1.10
CA HIS A 162 6.38 1.99 -2.01
C HIS A 162 5.54 0.70 -1.88
N THR A 163 5.78 -0.12 -0.85
CA THR A 163 4.89 -1.22 -0.45
C THR A 163 3.43 -0.73 -0.32
N VAL A 164 3.24 0.50 0.05
CA VAL A 164 1.95 1.21 0.14
C VAL A 164 1.11 1.16 -1.15
N ASN A 165 1.71 0.86 -2.31
CA ASN A 165 1.01 0.70 -3.59
C ASN A 165 -0.15 -0.31 -3.52
N ALA A 166 -0.02 -1.35 -2.70
CA ALA A 166 -1.06 -2.37 -2.52
C ALA A 166 -2.35 -1.83 -1.84
N GLY A 167 -2.30 -0.64 -1.24
CA GLY A 167 -3.48 0.08 -0.77
C GLY A 167 -4.47 0.41 -1.88
N GLY A 168 -4.02 0.48 -3.14
CA GLY A 168 -4.88 0.61 -4.32
C GLY A 168 -5.81 -0.56 -4.56
N LEU A 169 -5.53 -1.72 -3.95
CA LEU A 169 -6.42 -2.90 -3.90
C LEU A 169 -6.97 -3.14 -2.47
N GLY A 170 -7.04 -2.10 -1.64
CA GLY A 170 -7.72 -2.15 -0.35
C GLY A 170 -6.96 -2.87 0.77
N MET A 171 -5.62 -2.96 0.70
CA MET A 171 -4.79 -3.44 1.79
C MET A 171 -4.35 -2.32 2.74
N VAL A 172 -3.98 -2.69 3.96
CA VAL A 172 -3.04 -1.95 4.80
C VAL A 172 -1.65 -2.52 4.52
N ALA A 173 -0.87 -1.82 3.69
CA ALA A 173 0.43 -2.25 3.23
C ALA A 173 1.48 -1.23 3.63
N VAL A 174 2.50 -1.62 4.39
CA VAL A 174 3.43 -0.69 5.04
C VAL A 174 4.88 -1.02 4.67
N GLY A 175 5.63 0.02 4.30
CA GLY A 175 7.08 -0.08 4.12
C GLY A 175 7.80 -0.11 5.48
N VAL A 176 8.68 -1.10 5.67
CA VAL A 176 9.38 -1.35 6.94
C VAL A 176 10.87 -1.62 6.71
N GLY A 177 11.63 -1.65 7.79
CA GLY A 177 13.02 -2.09 7.77
C GLY A 177 13.15 -3.61 7.61
N GLY A 178 14.36 -4.06 7.24
CA GLY A 178 14.64 -5.50 7.10
C GLY A 178 14.43 -6.29 8.40
N ALA A 179 14.67 -5.69 9.56
CA ALA A 179 14.47 -6.34 10.86
C ALA A 179 13.00 -6.71 11.10
N ASP A 180 12.07 -5.78 10.83
CA ASP A 180 10.63 -6.05 10.97
C ASP A 180 10.18 -7.21 10.06
N ALA A 181 10.70 -7.23 8.82
CA ALA A 181 10.42 -8.32 7.89
C ALA A 181 10.91 -9.66 8.41
N VAL A 182 12.12 -9.70 9.01
CA VAL A 182 12.67 -10.91 9.65
C VAL A 182 11.81 -11.39 10.81
N ASP A 183 11.39 -10.48 11.68
CA ASP A 183 10.56 -10.81 12.83
C ASP A 183 9.25 -11.47 12.41
N VAL A 184 8.56 -10.90 11.43
CA VAL A 184 7.31 -11.47 10.89
C VAL A 184 7.55 -12.80 10.20
N MET A 185 8.61 -12.93 9.38
CA MET A 185 8.98 -14.22 8.76
C MET A 185 9.33 -15.27 9.79
N ALA A 186 9.92 -14.87 10.93
CA ALA A 186 10.24 -15.78 12.05
C ALA A 186 9.01 -16.14 12.91
N GLY A 187 7.83 -15.57 12.63
CA GLY A 187 6.58 -15.83 13.36
C GLY A 187 6.44 -15.00 14.63
N MET A 188 7.01 -13.80 14.65
CA MET A 188 6.84 -12.82 15.73
C MET A 188 5.84 -11.74 15.31
N ALA A 189 5.29 -11.03 16.29
CA ALA A 189 4.41 -9.91 16.05
C ALA A 189 5.18 -8.74 15.43
N TRP A 190 4.46 -7.92 14.66
CA TRP A 190 4.93 -6.63 14.18
C TRP A 190 4.32 -5.51 15.01
N GLU A 191 5.14 -4.75 15.73
CA GLU A 191 4.69 -3.64 16.55
C GLU A 191 4.57 -2.36 15.72
N LEU A 192 3.42 -1.70 15.84
CA LEU A 192 3.17 -0.39 15.23
C LEU A 192 2.48 0.53 16.24
N LYS A 193 2.88 1.78 16.29
CA LYS A 193 2.12 2.82 16.99
C LYS A 193 0.77 2.99 16.28
N PHE A 194 -0.35 2.78 17.01
CA PHE A 194 -1.69 2.80 16.41
C PHE A 194 -1.94 4.12 15.68
N PRO A 195 -2.10 4.11 14.34
CA PRO A 195 -1.99 5.31 13.53
C PRO A 195 -3.20 6.23 13.70
N LYS A 196 -2.97 7.53 13.48
CA LYS A 196 -4.05 8.48 13.21
C LYS A 196 -4.64 8.23 11.82
N LEU A 197 -5.82 8.77 11.56
CA LEU A 197 -6.53 8.57 10.30
C LEU A 197 -6.83 9.90 9.62
N ILE A 198 -6.44 10.02 8.36
CA ILE A 198 -6.82 11.11 7.48
C ILE A 198 -7.84 10.56 6.48
N GLY A 199 -9.03 11.15 6.47
CA GLY A 199 -10.06 10.83 5.48
C GLY A 199 -9.96 11.77 4.28
N ILE A 200 -9.84 11.22 3.07
CA ILE A 200 -9.88 12.01 1.84
C ILE A 200 -11.14 11.66 1.06
N LYS A 201 -12.09 12.58 1.06
CA LYS A 201 -13.34 12.46 0.32
C LYS A 201 -13.13 12.95 -1.11
N LEU A 202 -13.28 12.04 -2.07
CA LEU A 202 -13.24 12.34 -3.49
C LEU A 202 -14.66 12.40 -4.04
N THR A 203 -15.01 13.53 -4.70
CA THR A 203 -16.28 13.72 -5.39
C THR A 203 -16.06 13.93 -6.89
N GLY A 204 -17.10 13.79 -7.71
CA GLY A 204 -17.00 13.97 -9.16
C GLY A 204 -16.18 12.89 -9.88
N LYS A 205 -15.63 13.21 -11.04
CA LYS A 205 -14.82 12.31 -11.89
C LYS A 205 -13.68 13.06 -12.55
N LEU A 206 -12.56 12.38 -12.74
CA LEU A 206 -11.46 12.91 -13.55
C LEU A 206 -11.92 13.17 -14.99
N SER A 207 -11.51 14.30 -15.53
CA SER A 207 -11.84 14.71 -16.89
C SER A 207 -10.62 15.31 -17.61
N GLY A 208 -10.75 15.46 -18.94
CA GLY A 208 -9.70 16.08 -19.76
C GLY A 208 -8.37 15.33 -19.67
N TRP A 209 -7.31 16.03 -19.29
CA TRP A 209 -5.94 15.50 -19.14
C TRP A 209 -5.58 15.17 -17.69
N ALA A 210 -6.50 15.40 -16.74
CA ALA A 210 -6.24 15.04 -15.35
C ALA A 210 -6.21 13.52 -15.17
N SER A 211 -5.30 13.05 -14.34
CA SER A 211 -5.04 11.66 -14.05
C SER A 211 -5.08 11.35 -12.54
N ALA A 212 -5.02 10.09 -12.17
CA ALA A 212 -4.90 9.69 -10.78
C ALA A 212 -3.64 10.29 -10.10
N LYS A 213 -2.57 10.54 -10.87
CA LYS A 213 -1.37 11.20 -10.36
C LYS A 213 -1.67 12.62 -9.87
N ASP A 214 -2.54 13.36 -10.54
CA ASP A 214 -2.89 14.72 -10.15
C ASP A 214 -3.67 14.77 -8.83
N VAL A 215 -4.42 13.73 -8.51
CA VAL A 215 -5.08 13.59 -7.20
C VAL A 215 -4.04 13.58 -6.07
N ILE A 216 -3.04 12.72 -6.16
CA ILE A 216 -2.03 12.64 -5.10
C ILE A 216 -1.07 13.84 -5.10
N LEU A 217 -0.81 14.48 -6.25
CA LEU A 217 -0.08 15.75 -6.29
C LEU A 217 -0.84 16.84 -5.56
N LYS A 218 -2.17 16.92 -5.75
CA LYS A 218 -3.03 17.85 -5.00
C LYS A 218 -2.98 17.56 -3.50
N VAL A 219 -3.07 16.29 -3.10
CA VAL A 219 -2.96 15.87 -1.70
C VAL A 219 -1.60 16.25 -1.12
N ALA A 220 -0.51 16.03 -1.86
CA ALA A 220 0.84 16.40 -1.45
C ALA A 220 0.97 17.91 -1.24
N GLY A 221 0.36 18.70 -2.10
CA GLY A 221 0.32 20.16 -1.94
C GLY A 221 -0.46 20.63 -0.69
N ILE A 222 -1.43 19.85 -0.22
CA ILE A 222 -2.22 20.15 1.00
C ILE A 222 -1.50 19.66 2.26
N LEU A 223 -1.06 18.40 2.28
CA LEU A 223 -0.48 17.74 3.46
C LEU A 223 1.02 18.02 3.64
N THR A 224 1.71 18.42 2.58
CA THR A 224 3.17 18.49 2.51
C THR A 224 3.86 17.13 2.70
N VAL A 225 5.19 17.09 2.65
CA VAL A 225 5.99 15.86 2.83
C VAL A 225 5.95 15.27 4.24
N LYS A 226 5.33 15.94 5.21
CA LYS A 226 5.27 15.51 6.62
C LYS A 226 3.85 15.35 7.17
N GLY A 227 2.84 15.83 6.45
CA GLY A 227 1.46 15.88 6.96
C GLY A 227 0.83 14.51 7.20
N GLY A 228 1.28 13.48 6.49
CA GLY A 228 0.84 12.10 6.67
C GLY A 228 1.57 11.30 7.75
N THR A 229 2.59 11.87 8.41
CA THR A 229 3.45 11.14 9.36
C THR A 229 2.64 10.52 10.49
N GLY A 230 2.76 9.20 10.66
CA GLY A 230 2.03 8.43 11.67
C GLY A 230 0.53 8.30 11.39
N CYS A 231 0.10 8.56 10.15
CA CYS A 231 -1.28 8.45 9.73
C CYS A 231 -1.47 7.36 8.67
N ILE A 232 -2.67 6.77 8.64
CA ILE A 232 -3.20 6.06 7.48
C ILE A 232 -4.14 7.02 6.75
N VAL A 233 -4.00 7.10 5.43
CA VAL A 233 -4.88 7.89 4.57
C VAL A 233 -5.94 6.97 3.96
N GLU A 234 -7.21 7.20 4.27
CA GLU A 234 -8.33 6.45 3.71
C GLU A 234 -9.10 7.31 2.71
N TYR A 235 -9.16 6.84 1.46
CA TYR A 235 -9.88 7.51 0.38
C TYR A 235 -11.28 6.94 0.23
N PHE A 236 -12.28 7.81 0.14
CA PHE A 236 -13.69 7.42 0.03
C PHE A 236 -14.50 8.40 -0.82
N GLY A 237 -15.79 8.11 -1.01
CA GLY A 237 -16.72 8.91 -1.82
C GLY A 237 -16.87 8.38 -3.25
N ASP A 238 -17.81 8.96 -3.99
CA ASP A 238 -18.13 8.50 -5.34
C ASP A 238 -17.01 8.77 -6.35
N GLY A 239 -16.22 9.82 -6.12
CA GLY A 239 -15.01 10.09 -6.88
C GLY A 239 -13.97 8.97 -6.72
N ALA A 240 -13.80 8.41 -5.52
CA ALA A 240 -12.90 7.29 -5.28
C ALA A 240 -13.36 6.03 -6.05
N LYS A 241 -14.66 5.76 -6.08
CA LYS A 241 -15.24 4.64 -6.84
C LYS A 241 -15.09 4.82 -8.36
N SER A 242 -14.99 6.05 -8.85
CA SER A 242 -14.81 6.35 -10.27
C SER A 242 -13.41 6.03 -10.81
N LEU A 243 -12.42 5.85 -9.93
CA LEU A 243 -11.04 5.55 -10.28
C LEU A 243 -10.84 4.07 -10.62
N SER A 244 -9.90 3.79 -11.52
CA SER A 244 -9.44 2.42 -11.75
C SER A 244 -8.62 1.91 -10.57
N CYS A 245 -8.52 0.58 -10.40
CA CYS A 245 -7.66 -0.02 -9.37
C CYS A 245 -6.20 0.42 -9.51
N THR A 246 -5.66 0.45 -10.72
CA THR A 246 -4.30 0.94 -10.99
C THR A 246 -4.14 2.43 -10.70
N GLY A 247 -5.18 3.24 -10.95
CA GLY A 247 -5.21 4.65 -10.55
C GLY A 247 -5.16 4.82 -9.03
N LYS A 248 -5.92 4.01 -8.29
CA LYS A 248 -5.84 3.95 -6.82
C LYS A 248 -4.45 3.52 -6.34
N GLY A 249 -3.83 2.55 -7.03
CA GLY A 249 -2.44 2.15 -6.79
C GLY A 249 -1.47 3.32 -6.97
N THR A 250 -1.61 4.11 -8.04
CA THR A 250 -0.81 5.33 -8.26
C THR A 250 -0.93 6.34 -7.12
N ILE A 251 -2.15 6.56 -6.64
CA ILE A 251 -2.41 7.47 -5.51
C ILE A 251 -1.76 6.93 -4.23
N SER A 252 -2.00 5.66 -3.90
CA SER A 252 -1.43 5.02 -2.71
C SER A 252 0.10 4.99 -2.75
N ASN A 253 0.68 4.73 -3.93
CA ASN A 253 2.12 4.66 -4.13
C ASN A 253 2.83 5.95 -3.69
N MET A 254 2.36 7.10 -4.14
CA MET A 254 2.93 8.40 -3.76
C MET A 254 2.54 8.83 -2.32
N GLY A 255 1.76 8.04 -1.60
CA GLY A 255 1.53 8.24 -0.17
C GLY A 255 2.80 8.19 0.68
N ALA A 256 3.85 7.51 0.18
CA ALA A 256 5.17 7.51 0.81
C ALA A 256 5.79 8.93 0.88
N GLU A 257 5.63 9.74 -0.16
CA GLU A 257 6.21 11.10 -0.25
C GLU A 257 5.52 12.12 0.65
N ILE A 258 4.31 11.87 1.12
CA ILE A 258 3.65 12.70 2.14
C ILE A 258 3.91 12.20 3.56
N GLY A 259 4.77 11.20 3.72
CA GLY A 259 5.12 10.59 5.00
C GLY A 259 4.04 9.71 5.63
N ALA A 260 2.99 9.35 4.88
CA ALA A 260 1.93 8.48 5.39
C ALA A 260 2.45 7.07 5.69
N THR A 261 1.98 6.48 6.78
CA THR A 261 2.26 5.07 7.11
C THR A 261 1.78 4.16 5.98
N THR A 262 0.58 4.42 5.47
CA THR A 262 0.00 3.80 4.28
C THR A 262 -1.22 4.58 3.79
N SER A 263 -1.74 4.17 2.63
CA SER A 263 -3.02 4.65 2.10
C SER A 263 -3.89 3.46 1.72
N THR A 264 -5.22 3.60 1.78
CA THR A 264 -6.14 2.53 1.42
C THR A 264 -7.42 3.05 0.80
N PHE A 265 -8.10 2.21 0.02
CA PHE A 265 -9.40 2.43 -0.60
C PHE A 265 -10.36 1.30 -0.26
N GLY A 266 -11.65 1.61 -0.10
CA GLY A 266 -12.69 0.59 0.05
C GLY A 266 -12.84 -0.27 -1.20
N TYR A 267 -13.15 -1.56 -1.01
CA TYR A 267 -13.40 -2.49 -2.10
C TYR A 267 -14.59 -2.07 -2.96
N ASP A 268 -14.42 -2.11 -4.27
CA ASP A 268 -15.43 -1.74 -5.24
C ASP A 268 -15.31 -2.51 -6.56
N GLU A 269 -16.21 -2.22 -7.51
CA GLU A 269 -16.24 -2.85 -8.81
C GLU A 269 -14.95 -2.70 -9.63
N SER A 270 -14.20 -1.62 -9.45
CA SER A 270 -12.94 -1.42 -10.17
C SER A 270 -11.86 -2.40 -9.70
N MET A 271 -11.86 -2.71 -8.41
CA MET A 271 -10.99 -3.71 -7.81
C MET A 271 -11.42 -5.13 -8.19
N GLU A 272 -12.73 -5.40 -8.21
CA GLU A 272 -13.26 -6.68 -8.70
C GLU A 272 -12.83 -6.95 -10.15
N ARG A 273 -13.03 -5.96 -11.04
CA ARG A 273 -12.59 -6.08 -12.44
C ARG A 273 -11.09 -6.33 -12.55
N TYR A 274 -10.29 -5.66 -11.73
CA TYR A 274 -8.84 -5.85 -11.72
C TYR A 274 -8.44 -7.25 -11.28
N LEU A 275 -9.02 -7.76 -10.19
CA LEU A 275 -8.80 -9.12 -9.72
C LEU A 275 -9.15 -10.15 -10.81
N ARG A 276 -10.29 -9.99 -11.46
CA ARG A 276 -10.70 -10.90 -12.56
C ARG A 276 -9.76 -10.80 -13.77
N SER A 277 -9.34 -9.60 -14.15
CA SER A 277 -8.44 -9.39 -15.29
C SER A 277 -7.02 -9.90 -15.06
N THR A 278 -6.60 -10.00 -13.79
CA THR A 278 -5.30 -10.58 -13.38
C THR A 278 -5.40 -12.09 -13.04
N GLY A 279 -6.49 -12.76 -13.42
CA GLY A 279 -6.66 -14.20 -13.25
C GLY A 279 -6.99 -14.63 -11.81
N ARG A 280 -7.47 -13.71 -10.96
CA ARG A 280 -7.79 -13.94 -9.55
C ARG A 280 -9.30 -13.82 -9.27
N ALA A 281 -10.10 -14.42 -10.14
CA ALA A 281 -11.57 -14.42 -10.00
C ALA A 281 -12.05 -15.05 -8.68
N ASP A 282 -11.35 -16.08 -8.20
CA ASP A 282 -11.58 -16.72 -6.91
C ASP A 282 -11.42 -15.74 -5.72
N VAL A 283 -10.45 -14.85 -5.75
CA VAL A 283 -10.29 -13.79 -4.74
C VAL A 283 -11.42 -12.76 -4.84
N ALA A 284 -11.82 -12.38 -6.06
CA ALA A 284 -12.95 -11.47 -6.28
C ALA A 284 -14.26 -12.06 -5.71
N ASP A 285 -14.53 -13.34 -5.96
CA ASP A 285 -15.72 -14.02 -5.46
C ASP A 285 -15.72 -14.10 -3.93
N LEU A 286 -14.58 -14.37 -3.31
CA LEU A 286 -14.43 -14.34 -1.85
C LEU A 286 -14.65 -12.94 -1.29
N ALA A 287 -14.07 -11.91 -1.90
CA ALA A 287 -14.21 -10.51 -1.48
C ALA A 287 -15.69 -10.04 -1.59
N ASN A 288 -16.38 -10.42 -2.67
CA ASN A 288 -17.80 -10.12 -2.83
C ASN A 288 -18.66 -10.73 -1.71
N GLY A 289 -18.25 -11.89 -1.18
CA GLY A 289 -18.96 -12.55 -0.06
C GLY A 289 -18.91 -11.79 1.27
N ILE A 290 -17.96 -10.85 1.43
CA ILE A 290 -17.80 -10.03 2.65
C ILE A 290 -17.64 -8.54 2.33
N GLN A 291 -18.14 -8.08 1.19
CA GLN A 291 -17.94 -6.73 0.67
C GLN A 291 -18.25 -5.62 1.68
N GLU A 292 -19.30 -5.77 2.49
CA GLU A 292 -19.70 -4.82 3.51
C GLU A 292 -18.64 -4.60 4.61
N HIS A 293 -17.77 -5.58 4.81
CA HIS A 293 -16.66 -5.48 5.76
C HIS A 293 -15.39 -4.90 5.13
N LEU A 294 -15.29 -4.89 3.79
CA LEU A 294 -14.14 -4.39 3.03
C LEU A 294 -14.25 -2.91 2.63
N THR A 295 -15.08 -2.18 3.35
CA THR A 295 -15.26 -0.72 3.25
C THR A 295 -15.54 -0.16 4.64
N GLY A 296 -15.44 1.15 4.84
CA GLY A 296 -15.84 1.78 6.10
C GLY A 296 -17.36 1.63 6.34
N ASP A 297 -17.78 1.75 7.58
CA ASP A 297 -19.20 1.71 7.90
C ASP A 297 -19.91 2.93 7.29
N PRO A 298 -21.17 2.80 6.85
CA PRO A 298 -21.91 3.90 6.22
C PRO A 298 -21.96 5.18 7.05
N GLU A 299 -22.05 5.05 8.37
CA GLU A 299 -22.09 6.17 9.32
C GLU A 299 -20.79 6.96 9.33
N VAL A 300 -19.66 6.29 9.08
CA VAL A 300 -18.32 6.93 8.98
C VAL A 300 -18.30 7.89 7.80
N TYR A 301 -18.78 7.45 6.65
CA TYR A 301 -18.76 8.27 5.43
C TYR A 301 -19.88 9.31 5.37
N ALA A 302 -20.96 9.10 6.14
CA ALA A 302 -22.02 10.08 6.31
C ALA A 302 -21.60 11.27 7.20
N ASN A 303 -20.72 11.03 8.18
CA ASN A 303 -20.21 12.07 9.10
C ASN A 303 -18.70 11.88 9.35
N PRO A 304 -17.84 12.06 8.34
CA PRO A 304 -16.42 11.71 8.43
C PRO A 304 -15.66 12.49 9.50
N GLU A 305 -16.03 13.73 9.79
CA GLU A 305 -15.40 14.57 10.83
C GLU A 305 -15.48 13.95 12.23
N ALA A 306 -16.44 13.05 12.48
CA ALA A 306 -16.58 12.35 13.76
C ALA A 306 -15.64 11.14 13.90
N TYR A 307 -15.06 10.65 12.80
CA TYR A 307 -14.33 9.38 12.77
C TYR A 307 -12.87 9.50 12.31
N PHE A 308 -12.53 10.51 11.52
CA PHE A 308 -11.17 10.80 11.09
C PHE A 308 -10.56 11.92 11.95
N ASP A 309 -9.24 11.89 12.12
CA ASP A 309 -8.51 12.96 12.83
C ASP A 309 -8.39 14.23 11.97
N GLN A 310 -8.47 14.06 10.64
CA GLN A 310 -8.51 15.14 9.66
C GLN A 310 -9.33 14.67 8.45
N VAL A 311 -10.10 15.57 7.86
CA VAL A 311 -10.84 15.31 6.61
C VAL A 311 -10.43 16.34 5.54
N ILE A 312 -10.23 15.85 4.32
CA ILE A 312 -9.92 16.67 3.14
C ILE A 312 -10.92 16.28 2.06
N GLU A 313 -11.53 17.26 1.41
CA GLU A 313 -12.41 17.04 0.27
C GLU A 313 -11.77 17.55 -1.02
N ILE A 314 -11.79 16.72 -2.08
CA ILE A 314 -11.29 17.07 -3.41
C ILE A 314 -12.36 16.75 -4.43
N ASN A 315 -12.76 17.78 -5.19
CA ASN A 315 -13.66 17.65 -6.32
C ASN A 315 -12.85 17.31 -7.59
N LEU A 316 -13.02 16.10 -8.10
CA LEU A 316 -12.30 15.64 -9.29
C LEU A 316 -12.76 16.33 -10.59
N ASP A 317 -13.96 16.88 -10.63
CA ASP A 317 -14.45 17.62 -11.79
C ASP A 317 -13.68 18.94 -11.99
N GLU A 318 -13.11 19.48 -10.91
CA GLU A 318 -12.35 20.73 -10.90
C GLU A 318 -10.83 20.52 -10.94
N LEU A 319 -10.40 19.24 -10.90
CA LEU A 319 -8.98 18.91 -10.86
C LEU A 319 -8.36 19.03 -12.26
N GLU A 320 -7.34 19.85 -12.38
CA GLU A 320 -6.52 19.96 -13.57
C GLU A 320 -5.15 19.28 -13.36
N PRO A 321 -4.38 19.01 -14.44
CA PRO A 321 -3.02 18.51 -14.32
C PRO A 321 -2.14 19.39 -13.46
N HIS A 322 -1.32 18.79 -12.63
CA HIS A 322 -0.37 19.44 -11.72
C HIS A 322 1.06 19.07 -12.07
N ILE A 323 1.97 19.98 -11.78
CA ILE A 323 3.43 19.73 -11.82
C ILE A 323 3.95 19.83 -10.39
N ASN A 324 4.71 18.84 -9.96
CA ASN A 324 5.41 18.89 -8.68
C ASN A 324 6.88 19.34 -8.84
N GLY A 325 7.35 20.09 -7.86
CA GLY A 325 8.69 20.67 -7.87
C GLY A 325 8.71 22.10 -8.47
N PRO A 326 9.93 22.66 -8.64
CA PRO A 326 11.25 22.02 -8.41
C PRO A 326 11.56 21.82 -6.91
N PHE A 327 12.55 20.98 -6.62
CA PHE A 327 13.20 20.72 -5.32
C PHE A 327 12.41 19.91 -4.29
N THR A 328 11.08 19.87 -4.32
CA THR A 328 10.27 19.11 -3.36
C THR A 328 9.00 18.57 -4.02
N PRO A 329 8.58 17.33 -3.71
CA PRO A 329 7.40 16.73 -4.33
C PRO A 329 6.06 17.34 -3.87
N ASP A 330 6.04 18.09 -2.79
CA ASP A 330 4.83 18.76 -2.26
C ASP A 330 4.57 20.17 -2.83
N LEU A 331 5.50 20.69 -3.61
CA LEU A 331 5.24 21.90 -4.39
C LEU A 331 4.42 21.52 -5.64
N ALA A 332 3.10 21.44 -5.47
CA ALA A 332 2.17 21.06 -6.52
C ALA A 332 1.53 22.31 -7.14
N THR A 333 1.89 22.59 -8.38
CA THR A 333 1.39 23.76 -9.12
C THR A 333 0.42 23.30 -10.21
N PRO A 334 -0.84 23.78 -10.22
CA PRO A 334 -1.74 23.56 -11.35
C PRO A 334 -1.13 24.07 -12.66
N ILE A 335 -1.31 23.32 -13.75
CA ILE A 335 -0.68 23.67 -15.04
C ILE A 335 -1.13 25.06 -15.55
N SER A 336 -2.36 25.48 -15.28
CA SER A 336 -2.88 26.80 -15.62
C SER A 336 -2.11 27.95 -14.93
N GLN A 337 -1.54 27.70 -13.75
CA GLN A 337 -0.80 28.68 -12.95
C GLN A 337 0.72 28.59 -13.13
N MET A 338 1.21 27.61 -13.90
CA MET A 338 2.65 27.33 -13.99
C MET A 338 3.46 28.48 -14.57
N LYS A 339 2.92 29.21 -15.55
CA LYS A 339 3.59 30.36 -16.16
C LYS A 339 3.83 31.49 -15.14
N GLU A 340 2.83 31.76 -14.32
CA GLU A 340 2.92 32.82 -13.29
C GLU A 340 3.84 32.37 -12.14
N ALA A 341 3.74 31.11 -11.72
CA ALA A 341 4.61 30.55 -10.71
C ALA A 341 6.10 30.56 -11.16
N ALA A 342 6.38 30.20 -12.39
CA ALA A 342 7.72 30.25 -12.95
C ALA A 342 8.29 31.69 -12.97
N ALA A 343 7.49 32.66 -13.40
CA ALA A 343 7.89 34.06 -13.43
C ALA A 343 8.17 34.61 -12.02
N ALA A 344 7.28 34.31 -11.06
CA ALA A 344 7.40 34.79 -9.68
C ALA A 344 8.62 34.19 -8.94
N ASN A 345 9.03 32.98 -9.28
CA ASN A 345 10.16 32.28 -8.66
C ASN A 345 11.46 32.33 -9.48
N GLY A 346 11.46 32.98 -10.63
CA GLY A 346 12.64 33.02 -11.50
C GLY A 346 13.05 31.68 -12.11
N TRP A 347 12.10 30.76 -12.27
CA TRP A 347 12.34 29.44 -12.87
C TRP A 347 12.50 29.53 -14.39
N PRO A 348 13.19 28.58 -15.03
CA PRO A 348 13.24 28.51 -16.48
C PRO A 348 11.82 28.41 -17.07
N THR A 349 11.54 29.21 -18.10
CA THR A 349 10.24 29.24 -18.78
C THR A 349 10.18 28.32 -20.00
N LYS A 350 11.28 27.61 -20.29
CA LYS A 350 11.37 26.61 -21.36
C LYS A 350 11.53 25.23 -20.73
N ILE A 351 10.75 24.28 -21.22
CA ILE A 351 10.96 22.85 -20.96
C ILE A 351 11.98 22.38 -22.00
N GLU A 352 13.15 21.90 -21.55
CA GLU A 352 14.19 21.31 -22.38
C GLU A 352 14.04 19.81 -22.43
#